data_618f8aa76ad654672b918756a220f156
#
_entry.id   618f8aa76ad654672b918756a220f156
#
_cell.length_a   1.000
_cell.length_b   1.000
_cell.length_c   1.000
_cell.angle_alpha   90.00
_cell.angle_beta   90.00
_cell.angle_gamma   90.00
#
_symmetry.space_group_name_H-M   'P 1'
#
loop_
_entity.id
_entity.type
_entity.pdbx_description
1 polymer ?
#
loop_
_entity_poly.entity_id
_entity_poly.type
_entity_poly.pdbx_seq_one_letter_code
_entity_poly.pdbx_strand_id
1 'polypeptide(L)'
;KPVVVEEPEPVKPTDLLATQVTTVNASSEKEYVYFDFSSGKPVNILDTSSLEWDMAFRRGKVISNGGASSKLGKAGLIDLGVVEFDEVTEVPMDNYIQDMAAKTETENPVLLKWYNYNYFTHKLTAKKNSYAVRTANGKFAKFQFMSFYCDNKEAGCIKIRYVYQDNGSNSFLKKGGTFKRASTGSSSPENTKTTNSF
;
A
#
# COMPACT_ATOMS: atom_id res chain seq x y z
N LYS A 1 -41.42 17.21 -9.67
CA LYS A 1 -40.18 17.46 -10.43
C LYS A 1 -39.24 16.29 -10.15
N PRO A 2 -38.67 15.63 -11.17
CA PRO A 2 -37.69 14.57 -10.94
C PRO A 2 -36.44 15.17 -10.28
N VAL A 3 -35.97 14.51 -9.21
CA VAL A 3 -34.70 14.83 -8.58
C VAL A 3 -33.62 14.30 -9.51
N VAL A 4 -32.88 15.21 -10.15
CA VAL A 4 -31.69 14.83 -10.91
C VAL A 4 -30.64 14.45 -9.87
N VAL A 5 -30.34 13.15 -9.76
CA VAL A 5 -29.20 12.65 -8.99
C VAL A 5 -27.98 12.93 -9.86
N GLU A 6 -27.21 13.94 -9.48
CA GLU A 6 -25.94 14.26 -10.11
C GLU A 6 -24.97 13.10 -9.80
N GLU A 7 -24.50 12.41 -10.86
CA GLU A 7 -23.48 11.38 -10.76
C GLU A 7 -22.17 12.03 -10.23
N PRO A 8 -21.49 11.44 -9.23
CA PRO A 8 -20.27 12.05 -8.69
C PRO A 8 -19.22 12.20 -9.80
N GLU A 9 -18.70 13.41 -9.95
CA GLU A 9 -17.62 13.65 -10.90
C GLU A 9 -16.41 12.76 -10.59
N PRO A 10 -15.77 12.17 -11.63
CA PRO A 10 -14.57 11.35 -11.44
C PRO A 10 -13.46 12.20 -10.80
N VAL A 11 -12.75 11.61 -9.83
CA VAL A 11 -11.62 12.26 -9.16
C VAL A 11 -10.55 12.59 -10.21
N LYS A 12 -10.20 13.86 -10.34
CA LYS A 12 -9.15 14.30 -11.26
C LYS A 12 -7.78 13.98 -10.68
N PRO A 13 -6.78 13.56 -11.48
CA PRO A 13 -5.42 13.31 -11.00
C PRO A 13 -4.79 14.51 -10.27
N THR A 14 -5.25 15.71 -10.55
CA THR A 14 -4.82 16.96 -9.90
C THR A 14 -5.22 17.07 -8.42
N ASP A 15 -6.22 16.29 -7.99
CA ASP A 15 -6.72 16.32 -6.62
C ASP A 15 -6.00 15.32 -5.70
N LEU A 16 -5.18 14.45 -6.28
CA LEU A 16 -4.36 13.49 -5.55
C LEU A 16 -3.01 14.09 -5.15
N LEU A 17 -2.46 13.56 -4.06
CA LEU A 17 -1.05 13.76 -3.74
C LEU A 17 -0.17 13.19 -4.85
N ALA A 18 1.00 13.76 -5.06
CA ALA A 18 1.89 13.37 -6.15
C ALA A 18 2.38 11.93 -5.97
N THR A 19 2.25 11.12 -7.02
CA THR A 19 2.88 9.81 -7.12
C THR A 19 4.37 9.98 -7.31
N GLN A 20 5.14 9.26 -6.51
CA GLN A 20 6.59 9.19 -6.58
C GLN A 20 7.03 7.83 -7.10
N VAL A 21 8.19 7.78 -7.74
CA VAL A 21 8.80 6.53 -8.21
C VAL A 21 10.25 6.51 -7.70
N THR A 22 10.63 5.38 -7.12
CA THR A 22 12.00 5.18 -6.64
C THR A 22 12.48 3.78 -6.95
N THR A 23 13.80 3.61 -7.02
CA THR A 23 14.46 2.31 -7.18
C THR A 23 15.38 2.07 -5.99
N VAL A 24 15.17 0.95 -5.31
CA VAL A 24 16.00 0.49 -4.19
C VAL A 24 16.93 -0.60 -4.70
N ASN A 25 18.24 -0.38 -4.63
CA ASN A 25 19.24 -1.41 -4.96
C ASN A 25 19.38 -2.38 -3.79
N ALA A 26 18.59 -3.44 -3.82
CA ALA A 26 18.58 -4.53 -2.84
C ALA A 26 19.27 -5.79 -3.38
N SER A 27 20.31 -5.65 -4.21
CA SER A 27 21.02 -6.76 -4.86
C SER A 27 21.83 -7.64 -3.89
N SER A 28 22.13 -7.15 -2.69
CA SER A 28 22.80 -7.94 -1.65
C SER A 28 21.95 -9.15 -1.23
N GLU A 29 22.59 -10.30 -1.05
CA GLU A 29 21.97 -11.50 -0.49
C GLU A 29 21.99 -11.54 1.05
N LYS A 30 22.80 -10.65 1.66
CA LYS A 30 23.05 -10.64 3.11
C LYS A 30 22.46 -9.42 3.80
N GLU A 31 22.58 -8.25 3.19
CA GLU A 31 22.25 -6.98 3.81
C GLU A 31 20.89 -6.46 3.33
N TYR A 32 20.08 -5.99 4.27
CA TYR A 32 18.87 -5.24 3.97
C TYR A 32 19.19 -3.78 3.62
N VAL A 33 18.47 -3.25 2.65
CA VAL A 33 18.42 -1.81 2.37
C VAL A 33 17.13 -1.27 2.96
N TYR A 34 17.26 -0.37 3.89
CA TYR A 34 16.16 0.26 4.62
C TYR A 34 15.63 1.45 3.84
N PHE A 35 14.33 1.62 3.81
CA PHE A 35 13.63 2.65 3.06
C PHE A 35 12.62 3.37 3.95
N ASP A 36 12.58 4.70 3.84
CA ASP A 36 11.63 5.56 4.52
C ASP A 36 10.75 6.29 3.50
N PHE A 37 9.42 6.14 3.62
CA PHE A 37 8.46 6.77 2.72
C PHE A 37 8.47 8.30 2.83
N SER A 38 8.77 8.85 3.99
CA SER A 38 8.76 10.30 4.20
C SER A 38 9.89 11.00 3.45
N SER A 39 11.07 10.42 3.42
CA SER A 39 12.22 10.91 2.66
C SER A 39 12.22 10.45 1.20
N GLY A 40 11.48 9.37 0.91
CA GLY A 40 11.38 8.79 -0.42
C GLY A 40 12.64 8.09 -0.92
N LYS A 41 13.53 7.68 -0.05
CA LYS A 41 14.83 7.12 -0.41
C LYS A 41 15.34 6.10 0.62
N PRO A 42 16.34 5.30 0.25
CA PRO A 42 17.07 4.47 1.19
C PRO A 42 17.72 5.30 2.31
N VAL A 43 17.69 4.76 3.51
CA VAL A 43 18.26 5.38 4.73
C VAL A 43 19.30 4.47 5.36
N ASN A 44 20.36 5.08 5.90
CA ASN A 44 21.34 4.37 6.71
C ASN A 44 20.90 4.44 8.17
N ILE A 45 20.65 3.29 8.76
CA ILE A 45 20.21 3.18 10.15
C ILE A 45 21.31 2.54 11.00
N LEU A 46 21.46 3.00 12.23
CA LEU A 46 22.37 2.43 13.21
C LEU A 46 21.67 1.42 14.12
N ASP A 47 20.37 1.61 14.33
CA ASP A 47 19.53 0.77 15.17
C ASP A 47 18.27 0.36 14.40
N THR A 48 18.14 -0.93 14.15
CA THR A 48 17.00 -1.50 13.43
C THR A 48 15.67 -1.35 14.18
N SER A 49 15.72 -1.07 15.49
CA SER A 49 14.51 -0.78 16.29
C SER A 49 14.05 0.68 16.19
N SER A 50 14.84 1.56 15.54
CA SER A 50 14.46 2.96 15.34
C SER A 50 13.23 3.11 14.43
N LEU A 51 12.58 4.27 14.47
CA LEU A 51 11.46 4.62 13.60
C LEU A 51 11.88 5.32 12.29
N GLU A 52 13.18 5.26 11.96
CA GLU A 52 13.76 5.96 10.82
C GLU A 52 13.59 5.25 9.49
N TRP A 53 12.95 4.08 9.49
CA TRP A 53 12.66 3.30 8.30
C TRP A 53 11.26 2.68 8.37
N ASP A 54 10.67 2.38 7.22
CA ASP A 54 9.34 1.80 7.12
C ASP A 54 9.35 0.39 6.53
N MET A 55 10.15 0.18 5.50
CA MET A 55 10.31 -1.10 4.82
C MET A 55 11.79 -1.39 4.59
N ALA A 56 12.15 -2.67 4.53
CA ALA A 56 13.50 -3.07 4.17
C ALA A 56 13.48 -4.17 3.11
N PHE A 57 14.44 -4.09 2.20
CA PHE A 57 14.52 -4.91 1.00
C PHE A 57 15.84 -5.67 0.96
N ARG A 58 15.78 -6.97 0.66
CA ARG A 58 16.93 -7.81 0.41
C ARG A 58 16.60 -8.81 -0.69
N ARG A 59 17.10 -8.61 -1.87
CA ARG A 59 16.67 -9.36 -3.07
C ARG A 59 15.15 -9.28 -3.19
N GLY A 60 14.47 -10.41 -3.36
CA GLY A 60 13.02 -10.48 -3.40
C GLY A 60 12.30 -10.48 -2.05
N LYS A 61 13.05 -10.41 -0.94
CA LYS A 61 12.47 -10.34 0.41
C LYS A 61 12.19 -8.92 0.81
N VAL A 62 11.05 -8.73 1.43
CA VAL A 62 10.61 -7.42 1.92
C VAL A 62 10.00 -7.60 3.31
N ILE A 63 10.45 -6.79 4.24
CA ILE A 63 9.95 -6.71 5.61
C ILE A 63 9.52 -5.28 5.94
N SER A 64 8.74 -5.13 7.01
CA SER A 64 8.26 -3.84 7.50
C SER A 64 8.80 -3.53 8.90
N ASN A 65 8.83 -2.27 9.27
CA ASN A 65 9.25 -1.83 10.61
C ASN A 65 8.11 -2.02 11.63
N GLY A 66 7.78 -3.28 11.90
CA GLY A 66 6.74 -3.63 12.84
C GLY A 66 6.68 -5.12 13.13
N GLY A 67 5.96 -5.50 14.17
CA GLY A 67 5.80 -6.89 14.57
C GLY A 67 7.12 -7.54 14.99
N ALA A 68 7.45 -8.70 14.40
CA ALA A 68 8.67 -9.45 14.73
C ALA A 68 9.97 -8.75 14.27
N SER A 69 9.90 -7.86 13.29
CA SER A 69 11.07 -7.12 12.79
C SER A 69 11.43 -5.91 13.64
N SER A 70 10.48 -5.33 14.38
CA SER A 70 10.72 -4.18 15.24
C SER A 70 9.66 -4.09 16.35
N LYS A 71 10.11 -3.87 17.58
CA LYS A 71 9.21 -3.68 18.73
C LYS A 71 8.60 -2.29 18.82
N LEU A 72 9.27 -1.28 18.28
CA LEU A 72 8.85 0.12 18.37
C LEU A 72 8.02 0.55 17.17
N GLY A 73 8.33 0.03 16.00
CA GLY A 73 7.64 0.36 14.77
C GLY A 73 6.20 -0.18 14.72
N LYS A 74 5.32 0.60 14.11
CA LYS A 74 3.90 0.27 13.90
C LYS A 74 3.63 -0.17 12.47
N ALA A 75 4.66 -0.31 11.65
CA ALA A 75 4.49 -0.62 10.24
C ALA A 75 3.76 -1.95 10.02
N GLY A 76 2.96 -1.96 9.00
CA GLY A 76 2.23 -3.13 8.55
C GLY A 76 1.63 -2.88 7.17
N LEU A 77 1.11 -3.92 6.55
CA LEU A 77 0.63 -3.89 5.17
C LEU A 77 -0.74 -4.53 5.00
N ILE A 78 -1.44 -4.06 3.98
CA ILE A 78 -2.67 -4.69 3.45
C ILE A 78 -2.48 -4.84 1.95
N ASP A 79 -2.77 -6.02 1.40
CA ASP A 79 -2.88 -6.24 -0.04
C ASP A 79 -4.27 -5.77 -0.49
N LEU A 80 -4.32 -4.72 -1.31
CA LEU A 80 -5.56 -4.17 -1.87
C LEU A 80 -5.99 -4.91 -3.16
N GLY A 81 -5.19 -5.88 -3.60
CA GLY A 81 -5.42 -6.59 -4.85
C GLY A 81 -5.03 -5.78 -6.09
N VAL A 82 -5.52 -6.26 -7.24
CA VAL A 82 -5.30 -5.59 -8.54
C VAL A 82 -6.35 -4.50 -8.69
N VAL A 83 -5.98 -3.29 -8.29
CA VAL A 83 -6.79 -2.07 -8.41
C VAL A 83 -5.98 -0.99 -9.12
N GLU A 84 -6.65 -0.10 -9.83
CA GLU A 84 -5.98 1.05 -10.44
C GLU A 84 -5.36 1.93 -9.34
N PHE A 85 -4.05 2.12 -9.40
CA PHE A 85 -3.28 2.76 -8.35
C PHE A 85 -3.79 4.18 -8.02
N ASP A 86 -4.17 4.93 -9.04
CA ASP A 86 -4.62 6.31 -8.87
C ASP A 86 -6.08 6.39 -8.37
N GLU A 87 -6.85 5.31 -8.47
CA GLU A 87 -8.20 5.22 -7.89
C GLU A 87 -8.20 4.90 -6.39
N VAL A 88 -7.08 4.45 -5.83
CA VAL A 88 -6.92 4.28 -4.39
C VAL A 88 -6.74 5.65 -3.74
N THR A 89 -7.83 6.32 -3.42
CA THR A 89 -7.83 7.66 -2.81
C THR A 89 -7.76 7.63 -1.29
N GLU A 90 -8.05 6.48 -0.69
CA GLU A 90 -8.06 6.26 0.75
C GLU A 90 -7.67 4.81 1.06
N VAL A 91 -7.03 4.58 2.22
CA VAL A 91 -6.67 3.25 2.71
C VAL A 91 -7.34 2.96 4.06
N PRO A 92 -7.51 1.67 4.46
CA PRO A 92 -8.05 1.33 5.77
C PRO A 92 -7.27 1.97 6.92
N MET A 93 -7.96 2.28 8.01
CA MET A 93 -7.32 2.79 9.23
C MET A 93 -6.66 1.68 10.05
N ASP A 94 -7.19 0.45 9.96
CA ASP A 94 -6.84 -0.69 10.81
C ASP A 94 -6.60 -1.97 10.00
N ASN A 95 -6.29 -3.07 10.72
CA ASN A 95 -6.10 -4.42 10.19
C ASN A 95 -4.84 -4.58 9.33
N TYR A 96 -3.81 -3.78 9.59
CA TYR A 96 -2.51 -3.92 8.94
C TYR A 96 -1.76 -5.14 9.48
N ILE A 97 -1.31 -6.00 8.58
CA ILE A 97 -0.55 -7.20 8.91
C ILE A 97 0.92 -6.80 9.11
N GLN A 98 1.41 -7.06 10.30
CA GLN A 98 2.81 -6.83 10.68
C GLN A 98 3.67 -8.06 10.37
N ASP A 99 4.98 -7.89 10.47
CA ASP A 99 5.93 -8.97 10.29
C ASP A 99 5.78 -10.04 11.38
N MET A 100 5.99 -11.28 10.98
CA MET A 100 5.91 -12.46 11.82
C MET A 100 7.26 -13.18 11.88
N ALA A 101 7.52 -13.85 12.98
CA ALA A 101 8.66 -14.74 13.10
C ALA A 101 8.43 -16.00 12.25
N ALA A 102 9.36 -16.30 11.38
CA ALA A 102 9.42 -17.55 10.61
C ALA A 102 10.57 -18.44 11.11
N LYS A 103 10.78 -19.60 10.49
CA LYS A 103 11.78 -20.57 10.96
C LYS A 103 13.20 -20.03 11.09
N THR A 104 13.63 -19.19 10.15
CA THR A 104 15.02 -18.71 10.05
C THR A 104 15.16 -17.20 10.17
N GLU A 105 14.09 -16.47 9.87
CA GLU A 105 14.10 -15.01 9.84
C GLU A 105 12.68 -14.45 9.97
N THR A 106 12.53 -13.13 10.04
CA THR A 106 11.20 -12.51 10.00
C THR A 106 10.71 -12.34 8.57
N GLU A 107 9.39 -12.37 8.38
CA GLU A 107 8.75 -12.19 7.10
C GLU A 107 7.42 -11.42 7.25
N ASN A 108 7.03 -10.69 6.22
CA ASN A 108 5.69 -10.11 6.15
C ASN A 108 4.79 -11.02 5.30
N PRO A 109 3.70 -11.58 5.85
CA PRO A 109 2.83 -12.52 5.11
C PRO A 109 2.21 -11.91 3.85
N VAL A 110 1.95 -10.61 3.83
CA VAL A 110 1.38 -9.89 2.68
C VAL A 110 2.37 -9.82 1.52
N LEU A 111 3.67 -9.76 1.82
CA LEU A 111 4.72 -9.53 0.83
C LEU A 111 5.48 -10.80 0.39
N LEU A 112 5.11 -11.96 0.90
CA LEU A 112 5.78 -13.22 0.52
C LEU A 112 5.70 -13.53 -0.97
N LYS A 113 4.61 -13.12 -1.63
CA LYS A 113 4.33 -13.43 -3.03
C LYS A 113 3.94 -12.19 -3.83
N TRP A 114 4.69 -11.09 -3.67
CA TRP A 114 4.47 -9.87 -4.45
C TRP A 114 4.81 -10.01 -5.93
N TYR A 115 5.38 -11.17 -6.34
CA TYR A 115 5.80 -11.47 -7.70
C TYR A 115 5.30 -12.83 -8.19
N ASN A 116 5.33 -13.01 -9.50
CA ASN A 116 5.23 -14.29 -10.18
C ASN A 116 6.63 -14.74 -10.61
N TYR A 117 6.98 -16.00 -10.33
CA TYR A 117 8.25 -16.60 -10.73
C TYR A 117 8.04 -17.54 -11.91
N ASN A 118 8.78 -17.32 -12.98
CA ASN A 118 8.78 -18.21 -14.14
C ASN A 118 9.92 -19.23 -14.01
N TYR A 119 9.56 -20.49 -13.80
CA TYR A 119 10.53 -21.58 -13.58
C TYR A 119 11.38 -21.93 -14.82
N PHE A 120 10.92 -21.62 -16.04
CA PHE A 120 11.67 -21.88 -17.26
C PHE A 120 12.70 -20.81 -17.56
N THR A 121 12.36 -19.56 -17.33
CA THR A 121 13.24 -18.41 -17.63
C THR A 121 13.96 -17.88 -16.39
N HIS A 122 13.64 -18.42 -15.20
CA HIS A 122 14.12 -17.95 -13.89
C HIS A 122 13.86 -16.45 -13.66
N LYS A 123 12.83 -15.91 -14.29
CA LYS A 123 12.46 -14.49 -14.18
C LYS A 123 11.35 -14.26 -13.16
N LEU A 124 11.49 -13.17 -12.47
CA LEU A 124 10.58 -12.60 -11.49
C LEU A 124 9.79 -11.47 -12.16
N THR A 125 8.48 -11.49 -12.07
CA THR A 125 7.63 -10.40 -12.57
C THR A 125 6.76 -9.89 -11.44
N ALA A 126 6.85 -8.59 -11.14
CA ALA A 126 6.02 -7.96 -10.12
C ALA A 126 4.53 -8.15 -10.46
N LYS A 127 3.73 -8.48 -9.46
CA LYS A 127 2.28 -8.46 -9.58
C LYS A 127 1.79 -7.02 -9.64
N LYS A 128 0.64 -6.81 -10.25
CA LYS A 128 0.02 -5.49 -10.35
C LYS A 128 -0.81 -5.12 -9.10
N ASN A 129 -0.57 -5.78 -7.98
CA ASN A 129 -1.27 -5.47 -6.74
C ASN A 129 -0.81 -4.12 -6.19
N SER A 130 -1.77 -3.34 -5.72
CA SER A 130 -1.52 -2.16 -4.89
C SER A 130 -1.56 -2.56 -3.41
N TYR A 131 -0.74 -1.91 -2.61
CA TYR A 131 -0.62 -2.19 -1.18
C TYR A 131 -0.85 -0.92 -0.37
N ALA A 132 -1.60 -1.03 0.72
CA ALA A 132 -1.65 -0.02 1.75
C ALA A 132 -0.54 -0.29 2.77
N VAL A 133 0.09 0.77 3.26
CA VAL A 133 1.12 0.72 4.29
C VAL A 133 0.71 1.63 5.43
N ARG A 134 0.75 1.11 6.66
CA ARG A 134 0.94 1.92 7.83
C ARG A 134 2.43 1.99 8.10
N THR A 135 3.00 3.17 8.20
CA THR A 135 4.44 3.42 8.38
C THR A 135 4.88 3.15 9.82
N ALA A 136 6.18 3.14 10.08
CA ALA A 136 6.75 2.88 11.41
C ALA A 136 6.20 3.84 12.48
N ASN A 137 6.00 5.10 12.12
CA ASN A 137 5.46 6.15 13.00
C ASN A 137 3.92 6.27 12.95
N GLY A 138 3.22 5.34 12.27
CA GLY A 138 1.77 5.26 12.23
C GLY A 138 1.07 6.14 11.20
N LYS A 139 1.80 6.73 10.25
CA LYS A 139 1.22 7.42 9.08
C LYS A 139 0.87 6.42 7.97
N PHE A 140 0.42 6.91 6.83
CA PHE A 140 -0.09 6.05 5.75
C PHE A 140 0.63 6.31 4.43
N ALA A 141 0.80 5.22 3.67
CA ALA A 141 1.23 5.25 2.29
C ALA A 141 0.45 4.22 1.47
N LYS A 142 0.45 4.38 0.16
CA LYS A 142 0.10 3.31 -0.79
C LYS A 142 1.28 3.10 -1.72
N PHE A 143 1.53 1.87 -2.14
CA PHE A 143 2.59 1.59 -3.10
C PHE A 143 2.27 0.41 -4.00
N GLN A 144 3.04 0.28 -5.08
CA GLN A 144 2.97 -0.84 -6.00
C GLN A 144 4.39 -1.18 -6.47
N PHE A 145 4.70 -2.48 -6.54
CA PHE A 145 5.93 -2.95 -7.17
C PHE A 145 5.84 -2.82 -8.68
N MET A 146 6.87 -2.25 -9.30
CA MET A 146 6.95 -2.07 -10.76
C MET A 146 7.95 -3.02 -11.42
N SER A 147 9.10 -3.24 -10.78
CA SER A 147 10.17 -4.08 -11.32
C SER A 147 11.04 -4.64 -10.20
N PHE A 148 11.77 -5.71 -10.54
CA PHE A 148 12.80 -6.33 -9.71
C PHE A 148 14.20 -6.20 -10.32
N TYR A 149 14.30 -5.68 -11.54
CA TYR A 149 15.54 -5.64 -12.29
C TYR A 149 16.09 -4.23 -12.39
N CYS A 150 17.43 -4.15 -12.31
CA CYS A 150 18.20 -2.96 -12.57
C CYS A 150 18.19 -2.60 -14.07
N ASP A 151 18.64 -1.41 -14.41
CA ASP A 151 18.72 -0.96 -15.82
C ASP A 151 19.62 -1.85 -16.67
N ASN A 152 20.69 -2.42 -16.08
CA ASN A 152 21.56 -3.42 -16.69
C ASN A 152 20.96 -4.85 -16.75
N LYS A 153 19.69 -5.01 -16.37
CA LYS A 153 18.93 -6.28 -16.28
C LYS A 153 19.37 -7.25 -15.18
N GLU A 154 20.29 -6.86 -14.32
CA GLU A 154 20.62 -7.64 -13.12
C GLU A 154 19.47 -7.62 -12.10
N ALA A 155 19.33 -8.71 -11.35
CA ALA A 155 18.28 -8.86 -10.37
C ALA A 155 18.61 -8.13 -9.06
N GLY A 156 17.59 -7.58 -8.41
CA GLY A 156 17.69 -7.00 -7.07
C GLY A 156 17.49 -5.50 -6.98
N CYS A 157 17.16 -4.81 -8.10
CA CYS A 157 16.74 -3.42 -8.05
C CYS A 157 15.22 -3.35 -8.01
N ILE A 158 14.68 -3.16 -6.82
CA ILE A 158 13.23 -3.07 -6.61
C ILE A 158 12.76 -1.66 -6.94
N LYS A 159 11.99 -1.53 -8.01
CA LYS A 159 11.34 -0.28 -8.40
C LYS A 159 9.92 -0.27 -7.88
N ILE A 160 9.56 0.78 -7.14
CA ILE A 160 8.21 1.01 -6.63
C ILE A 160 7.68 2.37 -7.06
N ARG A 161 6.35 2.47 -7.23
CA ARG A 161 5.64 3.74 -7.20
C ARG A 161 4.85 3.84 -5.90
N TYR A 162 4.75 5.03 -5.34
CA TYR A 162 4.08 5.22 -4.06
C TYR A 162 3.51 6.64 -3.90
N VAL A 163 2.57 6.77 -2.98
CA VAL A 163 2.11 8.05 -2.44
C VAL A 163 2.20 7.96 -0.92
N TYR A 164 2.81 8.95 -0.30
CA TYR A 164 2.92 9.07 1.16
C TYR A 164 2.08 10.22 1.68
N GLN A 165 1.38 9.99 2.78
CA GLN A 165 0.57 10.99 3.48
C GLN A 165 1.23 11.36 4.81
N ASP A 166 1.81 12.55 4.87
CA ASP A 166 2.61 13.02 6.01
C ASP A 166 1.79 13.56 7.18
N ASN A 167 0.53 13.95 6.95
CA ASN A 167 -0.31 14.56 7.97
C ASN A 167 -1.06 13.56 8.88
N GLY A 168 -0.85 12.24 8.66
CA GLY A 168 -1.50 11.17 9.43
C GLY A 168 -2.93 10.83 8.98
N SER A 169 -3.47 11.47 7.95
CA SER A 169 -4.71 11.05 7.31
C SER A 169 -4.48 9.78 6.49
N ASN A 170 -5.51 8.94 6.40
CA ASN A 170 -5.52 7.77 5.51
C ASN A 170 -5.97 8.12 4.08
N SER A 171 -6.32 9.38 3.80
CA SER A 171 -6.71 9.88 2.48
C SER A 171 -5.51 10.48 1.74
N PHE A 172 -5.39 10.17 0.46
CA PHE A 172 -4.36 10.70 -0.44
C PHE A 172 -4.84 11.87 -1.30
N LEU A 173 -5.99 12.44 -0.95
CA LEU A 173 -6.47 13.67 -1.56
C LEU A 173 -5.74 14.89 -0.99
N LYS A 174 -5.48 15.91 -1.83
CA LYS A 174 -4.99 17.19 -1.37
C LYS A 174 -6.04 17.87 -0.47
N LYS A 175 -5.60 18.69 0.49
CA LYS A 175 -6.52 19.48 1.32
C LYS A 175 -7.45 20.31 0.43
N GLY A 176 -8.77 20.11 0.60
CA GLY A 176 -9.82 20.79 -0.19
C GLY A 176 -10.49 19.91 -1.26
N GLY A 177 -9.97 18.75 -1.55
CA GLY A 177 -10.65 17.75 -2.38
C GLY A 177 -11.83 17.14 -1.62
N THR A 178 -13.05 17.41 -2.03
CA THR A 178 -14.26 16.79 -1.46
C THR A 178 -14.58 15.53 -2.23
N PHE A 179 -14.40 14.38 -1.58
CA PHE A 179 -14.89 13.11 -2.11
C PHE A 179 -16.38 12.98 -1.76
N LYS A 180 -17.27 13.12 -2.74
CA LYS A 180 -18.68 12.74 -2.58
C LYS A 180 -18.79 11.23 -2.86
N ARG A 181 -18.87 10.45 -1.81
CA ARG A 181 -19.19 9.01 -1.92
C ARG A 181 -20.59 8.85 -2.49
N ALA A 182 -20.74 8.08 -3.57
CA ALA A 182 -22.05 7.65 -4.05
C ALA A 182 -22.74 6.87 -2.92
N SER A 183 -23.85 7.39 -2.41
CA SER A 183 -24.72 6.64 -1.50
C SER A 183 -25.43 5.58 -2.32
N THR A 184 -25.06 4.32 -2.15
CA THR A 184 -25.88 3.19 -2.61
C THR A 184 -27.18 3.25 -1.82
N GLY A 185 -28.24 3.74 -2.48
CA GLY A 185 -29.58 3.76 -1.92
C GLY A 185 -30.08 2.33 -1.77
N SER A 186 -30.11 1.85 -0.54
CA SER A 186 -30.88 0.67 -0.17
C SER A 186 -32.36 1.08 -0.15
N SER A 187 -33.08 0.79 -1.22
CA SER A 187 -34.54 0.85 -1.24
C SER A 187 -35.08 -0.40 -0.55
N SER A 188 -35.47 -0.27 0.69
CA SER A 188 -36.34 -1.26 1.35
C SER A 188 -37.74 -1.21 0.71
N PRO A 189 -38.36 -2.34 0.38
CA PRO A 189 -39.72 -2.34 -0.12
C PRO A 189 -40.71 -1.96 0.99
N GLU A 190 -41.49 -0.96 0.69
CA GLU A 190 -42.57 -0.45 1.53
C GLU A 190 -43.68 -1.53 1.60
N ASN A 191 -43.98 -1.98 2.82
CA ASN A 191 -44.97 -2.99 3.14
C ASN A 191 -46.34 -2.31 3.21
N THR A 192 -47.06 -2.31 2.12
CA THR A 192 -48.47 -1.82 2.07
C THR A 192 -49.38 -2.79 2.83
N LYS A 193 -49.74 -2.40 4.04
CA LYS A 193 -50.85 -3.05 4.76
C LYS A 193 -52.18 -2.60 4.16
N THR A 194 -52.83 -3.51 3.44
CA THR A 194 -54.23 -3.38 3.06
C THR A 194 -55.08 -3.70 4.25
N THR A 195 -55.78 -2.73 4.78
CA THR A 195 -56.86 -2.91 5.74
C THR A 195 -58.13 -3.27 4.94
N ASN A 196 -58.61 -4.47 5.10
CA ASN A 196 -59.98 -4.84 4.74
C ASN A 196 -60.84 -4.86 6.02
N SER A 197 -61.80 -3.95 6.05
CA SER A 197 -62.98 -4.00 6.92
C SER A 197 -63.97 -5.02 6.38
N PHE A 198 -64.39 -5.94 7.25
CA PHE A 198 -65.76 -6.38 7.44
C PHE A 198 -65.82 -7.16 8.76
#